data_bfb502c982ff5e3804deb8539a6f9f5d
#
_entry.id   bfb502c982ff5e3804deb8539a6f9f5d
#
_cell.length_a   1.000
_cell.length_b   1.000
_cell.length_c   1.000
_cell.angle_alpha   90.00
_cell.angle_beta   90.00
_cell.angle_gamma   90.00
#
_symmetry.space_group_name_H-M   'P 1'
#
loop_
_entity.id
_entity.type
_entity.pdbx_description
1 polymer ?
#
loop_
_entity_poly.entity_id
_entity_poly.type
_entity_poly.pdbx_seq_one_letter_code
_entity_poly.pdbx_strand_id
1 'polypeptide(L)'
;MKRLSILAVFMLISVITFAQQALWGSQNIISPEIHPDNTVTFRFMAPKAIKVQVTGDFLPTQKMETQFGLVDVPGTVDLKEGKEGVWEYTTPEPLPSELYSYSFIVDGLKTTDPNNVYLNRDVASVTNIFIIKGGQGDLYSVNDVPHGTVARRWYESPTLGKTRRITVYTPAGYETSGKKYPVFYLLHGM
;
A
#
# COMPACT_ATOMS: atom_id res chain seq x y z
N MET A 1 -44.87 20.09 -28.96
CA MET A 1 -43.59 20.01 -29.68
C MET A 1 -42.46 20.65 -28.89
N LYS A 2 -42.51 21.91 -28.45
CA LYS A 2 -41.40 22.56 -27.69
C LYS A 2 -40.95 21.83 -26.43
N ARG A 3 -41.88 21.24 -25.65
CA ARG A 3 -41.53 20.47 -24.42
C ARG A 3 -40.80 19.13 -24.72
N LEU A 4 -41.13 18.50 -25.85
CA LEU A 4 -40.47 17.26 -26.29
C LEU A 4 -39.02 17.54 -26.76
N SER A 5 -38.81 18.68 -27.43
CA SER A 5 -37.49 19.13 -27.88
C SER A 5 -36.56 19.47 -26.69
N ILE A 6 -37.08 20.07 -25.61
CA ILE A 6 -36.34 20.39 -24.42
C ILE A 6 -35.91 19.10 -23.68
N LEU A 7 -36.81 18.08 -23.59
CA LEU A 7 -36.48 16.78 -22.99
C LEU A 7 -35.39 16.05 -23.78
N ALA A 8 -35.46 16.09 -25.12
CA ALA A 8 -34.43 15.48 -25.98
C ALA A 8 -33.07 16.17 -25.84
N VAL A 9 -33.02 17.49 -25.67
CA VAL A 9 -31.78 18.23 -25.42
C VAL A 9 -31.19 17.89 -24.07
N PHE A 10 -32.00 17.77 -23.00
CA PHE A 10 -31.54 17.33 -21.69
C PHE A 10 -31.03 15.87 -21.70
N MET A 11 -31.68 14.98 -22.45
CA MET A 11 -31.22 13.59 -22.62
C MET A 11 -29.90 13.50 -23.38
N LEU A 12 -29.65 14.36 -24.36
CA LEU A 12 -28.40 14.44 -25.10
C LEU A 12 -27.26 15.02 -24.24
N ILE A 13 -27.53 15.96 -23.34
CA ILE A 13 -26.53 16.53 -22.44
C ILE A 13 -26.10 15.51 -21.39
N SER A 14 -27.00 14.63 -20.91
CA SER A 14 -26.65 13.60 -19.93
C SER A 14 -25.72 12.51 -20.47
N VAL A 15 -25.64 12.34 -21.79
CA VAL A 15 -24.73 11.36 -22.42
C VAL A 15 -23.27 11.88 -22.47
N ILE A 16 -23.04 13.19 -22.26
CA ILE A 16 -21.72 13.81 -22.34
C ILE A 16 -21.07 13.97 -20.96
N THR A 17 -21.76 13.67 -19.87
CA THR A 17 -21.19 13.69 -18.53
C THR A 17 -20.38 12.42 -18.30
N PHE A 18 -19.09 12.48 -18.62
CA PHE A 18 -18.10 11.47 -18.22
C PHE A 18 -17.91 11.55 -16.70
N ALA A 19 -18.75 10.84 -15.98
CA ALA A 19 -18.67 10.77 -14.51
C ALA A 19 -17.49 9.93 -13.99
N GLN A 20 -16.67 9.36 -14.90
CA GLN A 20 -15.54 8.51 -14.55
C GLN A 20 -14.24 9.10 -15.13
N GLN A 21 -13.78 10.19 -14.53
CA GLN A 21 -12.48 10.79 -14.88
C GLN A 21 -11.29 9.83 -14.74
N ALA A 22 -11.42 8.79 -13.92
CA ALA A 22 -10.35 7.82 -13.68
C ALA A 22 -10.08 6.85 -14.84
N LEU A 23 -10.96 6.73 -15.83
CA LEU A 23 -10.80 5.79 -16.93
C LEU A 23 -10.04 6.35 -18.15
N TRP A 24 -9.77 7.66 -18.21
CA TRP A 24 -9.30 8.30 -19.43
C TRP A 24 -7.94 9.01 -19.32
N GLY A 25 -7.14 8.77 -18.32
CA GLY A 25 -5.90 9.54 -18.16
C GLY A 25 -4.79 8.91 -17.34
N SER A 26 -4.97 7.74 -16.78
CA SER A 26 -3.87 7.07 -16.10
C SER A 26 -3.06 6.30 -17.15
N GLN A 27 -1.81 6.70 -17.36
CA GLN A 27 -0.83 5.75 -17.88
C GLN A 27 -0.88 4.52 -16.97
N ASN A 28 -0.95 3.35 -17.57
CA ASN A 28 -1.00 2.09 -16.80
C ASN A 28 0.41 1.80 -16.25
N ILE A 29 0.81 2.55 -15.22
CA ILE A 29 2.09 2.43 -14.55
C ILE A 29 1.98 1.29 -13.54
N ILE A 30 2.75 0.25 -13.75
CA ILE A 30 2.89 -0.86 -12.80
C ILE A 30 4.04 -0.51 -11.86
N SER A 31 3.72 -0.38 -10.58
CA SER A 31 4.72 -0.13 -9.51
C SER A 31 4.19 -0.69 -8.17
N PRO A 32 4.98 -1.51 -7.46
CA PRO A 32 6.20 -2.14 -7.93
C PRO A 32 5.90 -3.26 -8.95
N GLU A 33 6.75 -3.43 -9.94
CA GLU A 33 6.72 -4.56 -10.84
C GLU A 33 7.75 -5.60 -10.38
N ILE A 34 7.28 -6.77 -9.98
CA ILE A 34 8.12 -7.89 -9.56
C ILE A 34 8.39 -8.77 -10.78
N HIS A 35 9.65 -8.92 -11.15
CA HIS A 35 10.07 -9.73 -12.29
C HIS A 35 10.21 -11.22 -11.93
N PRO A 36 10.21 -12.13 -12.92
CA PRO A 36 10.36 -13.57 -12.68
C PRO A 36 11.65 -13.99 -11.96
N ASP A 37 12.68 -13.15 -12.02
CA ASP A 37 13.97 -13.34 -11.34
C ASP A 37 14.01 -12.69 -9.95
N ASN A 38 12.87 -12.18 -9.44
CA ASN A 38 12.75 -11.45 -8.20
C ASN A 38 13.47 -10.09 -8.15
N THR A 39 13.93 -9.55 -9.29
CA THR A 39 14.23 -8.11 -9.35
C THR A 39 12.94 -7.31 -9.33
N VAL A 40 13.00 -6.07 -8.86
CA VAL A 40 11.80 -5.23 -8.70
C VAL A 40 12.02 -3.87 -9.33
N THR A 41 11.08 -3.46 -10.18
CA THR A 41 11.07 -2.13 -10.78
C THR A 41 10.04 -1.24 -10.09
N PHE A 42 10.49 -0.12 -9.58
CA PHE A 42 9.68 0.94 -8.99
C PHE A 42 9.52 2.06 -10.01
N ARG A 43 8.28 2.55 -10.20
CA ARG A 43 7.98 3.66 -11.12
C ARG A 43 7.10 4.70 -10.45
N PHE A 44 7.41 5.96 -10.73
CA PHE A 44 6.65 7.09 -10.21
C PHE A 44 6.46 8.16 -11.29
N MET A 45 5.22 8.60 -11.50
CA MET A 45 4.89 9.68 -12.41
C MET A 45 5.10 11.03 -11.75
N ALA A 46 6.11 11.75 -12.17
CA ALA A 46 6.42 13.11 -11.66
C ALA A 46 7.10 13.97 -12.73
N PRO A 47 6.37 14.40 -13.77
CA PRO A 47 6.96 15.08 -14.95
C PRO A 47 7.54 16.47 -14.66
N LYS A 48 7.34 17.02 -13.47
CA LYS A 48 7.87 18.32 -13.06
C LYS A 48 8.83 18.22 -11.88
N ALA A 49 9.11 17.00 -11.38
CA ALA A 49 10.01 16.79 -10.27
C ALA A 49 11.47 17.02 -10.73
N ILE A 50 12.28 17.55 -9.84
CA ILE A 50 13.73 17.70 -10.01
C ILE A 50 14.42 16.41 -9.61
N LYS A 51 13.87 15.72 -8.59
CA LYS A 51 14.45 14.51 -8.02
C LYS A 51 13.37 13.58 -7.50
N VAL A 52 13.46 12.31 -7.88
CA VAL A 52 12.60 11.24 -7.32
C VAL A 52 13.49 10.14 -6.77
N GLN A 53 13.18 9.67 -5.57
CA GLN A 53 13.90 8.62 -4.87
C GLN A 53 12.92 7.58 -4.35
N VAL A 54 13.39 6.35 -4.17
CA VAL A 54 12.69 5.32 -3.38
C VAL A 54 13.52 5.00 -2.14
N THR A 55 12.83 4.84 -1.02
CA THR A 55 13.41 4.38 0.25
C THR A 55 12.63 3.16 0.72
N GLY A 56 13.32 2.18 1.27
CA GLY A 56 12.68 0.95 1.74
C GLY A 56 13.67 0.00 2.41
N ASP A 57 13.12 -0.97 3.12
CA ASP A 57 13.87 -1.98 3.86
C ASP A 57 14.55 -3.04 2.98
N PHE A 58 14.25 -3.03 1.68
CA PHE A 58 14.96 -3.82 0.66
C PHE A 58 16.33 -3.24 0.27
N LEU A 59 16.63 -2.01 0.71
CA LEU A 59 17.91 -1.34 0.48
C LEU A 59 18.82 -1.50 1.71
N PRO A 60 20.15 -1.50 1.54
CA PRO A 60 21.07 -1.46 2.67
C PRO A 60 20.76 -0.30 3.60
N THR A 61 20.81 -0.55 4.90
CA THR A 61 20.57 0.50 5.91
C THR A 61 21.63 1.59 5.83
N GLN A 62 21.22 2.82 6.16
CA GLN A 62 22.13 3.96 6.28
C GLN A 62 22.02 4.58 7.67
N LYS A 63 23.10 5.21 8.14
CA LYS A 63 23.10 5.94 9.42
C LYS A 63 22.50 7.32 9.22
N MET A 64 21.58 7.68 10.10
CA MET A 64 21.00 9.02 10.17
C MET A 64 21.21 9.59 11.56
N GLU A 65 21.70 10.81 11.63
CA GLU A 65 21.83 11.53 12.89
C GLU A 65 20.48 12.09 13.32
N THR A 66 20.10 11.82 14.57
CA THR A 66 18.88 12.31 15.19
C THR A 66 19.19 12.94 16.55
N GLN A 67 18.23 13.60 17.16
CA GLN A 67 18.36 14.10 18.53
C GLN A 67 18.66 13.00 19.58
N PHE A 68 18.48 11.73 19.23
CA PHE A 68 18.79 10.57 20.07
C PHE A 68 20.10 9.87 19.67
N GLY A 69 20.88 10.46 18.77
CA GLY A 69 22.11 9.89 18.21
C GLY A 69 21.92 9.26 16.83
N LEU A 70 22.93 8.49 16.43
CA LEU A 70 22.91 7.77 15.14
C LEU A 70 21.97 6.58 15.19
N VAL A 71 21.00 6.56 14.30
CA VAL A 71 20.04 5.46 14.12
C VAL A 71 20.17 4.85 12.73
N ASP A 72 19.92 3.56 12.63
CA ASP A 72 19.81 2.88 11.34
C ASP A 72 18.44 3.18 10.72
N VAL A 73 18.44 3.65 9.49
CA VAL A 73 17.23 3.90 8.70
C VAL A 73 17.30 3.16 7.37
N PRO A 74 16.17 2.85 6.74
CA PRO A 74 16.18 2.26 5.40
C PRO A 74 16.99 3.10 4.42
N GLY A 75 17.71 2.43 3.52
CA GLY A 75 18.46 3.09 2.47
C GLY A 75 17.55 3.88 1.53
N THR A 76 18.18 4.73 0.72
CA THR A 76 17.50 5.57 -0.28
C THR A 76 18.31 5.56 -1.56
N VAL A 77 17.62 5.44 -2.72
CA VAL A 77 18.25 5.44 -4.04
C VAL A 77 17.48 6.36 -4.98
N ASP A 78 18.22 7.03 -5.87
CA ASP A 78 17.65 7.91 -6.87
C ASP A 78 17.03 7.10 -8.02
N LEU A 79 15.86 7.49 -8.47
CA LEU A 79 15.25 7.02 -9.70
C LEU A 79 15.83 7.81 -10.89
N LYS A 80 15.82 7.20 -12.06
CA LYS A 80 16.18 7.85 -13.33
C LYS A 80 14.92 8.33 -14.03
N GLU A 81 14.94 9.54 -14.52
CA GLU A 81 13.85 10.07 -15.34
C GLU A 81 13.83 9.32 -16.68
N GLY A 82 12.66 8.79 -17.00
CA GLY A 82 12.37 8.12 -18.26
C GLY A 82 11.50 8.95 -19.18
N LYS A 83 10.76 8.31 -20.07
CA LYS A 83 9.85 8.96 -20.99
C LYS A 83 8.61 9.49 -20.26
N GLU A 84 8.06 10.59 -20.75
CA GLU A 84 6.78 11.17 -20.33
C GLU A 84 6.72 11.51 -18.82
N GLY A 85 7.90 11.77 -18.19
CA GLY A 85 7.98 12.12 -16.78
C GLY A 85 7.79 10.95 -15.82
N VAL A 86 7.94 9.73 -16.29
CA VAL A 86 7.99 8.52 -15.44
C VAL A 86 9.42 8.31 -14.96
N TRP A 87 9.59 8.31 -13.66
CA TRP A 87 10.84 8.00 -13.00
C TRP A 87 10.90 6.53 -12.65
N GLU A 88 12.07 5.89 -12.82
CA GLU A 88 12.22 4.44 -12.68
C GLU A 88 13.50 4.05 -11.95
N TYR A 89 13.41 2.99 -11.14
CA TYR A 89 14.54 2.29 -10.54
C TYR A 89 14.25 0.80 -10.52
N THR A 90 15.20 -0.01 -10.97
CA THR A 90 15.16 -1.47 -10.87
C THR A 90 16.24 -1.93 -9.92
N THR A 91 15.93 -2.85 -9.00
CA THR A 91 16.93 -3.44 -8.11
C THR A 91 18.01 -4.16 -8.93
N PRO A 92 19.31 -3.95 -8.64
CA PRO A 92 20.39 -4.56 -9.42
C PRO A 92 20.48 -6.06 -9.24
N GLU A 93 19.99 -6.58 -8.11
CA GLU A 93 20.01 -7.99 -7.74
C GLU A 93 18.61 -8.47 -7.35
N PRO A 94 18.32 -9.77 -7.50
CA PRO A 94 17.09 -10.38 -6.99
C PRO A 94 16.94 -10.16 -5.49
N LEU A 95 15.73 -9.81 -5.07
CA LEU A 95 15.41 -9.68 -3.65
C LEU A 95 15.07 -11.05 -3.03
N PRO A 96 15.53 -11.34 -1.81
CA PRO A 96 15.08 -12.50 -1.04
C PRO A 96 13.56 -12.54 -0.86
N SER A 97 13.01 -13.75 -0.66
CA SER A 97 11.60 -13.91 -0.35
C SER A 97 11.27 -13.34 1.02
N GLU A 98 10.52 -12.23 1.04
CA GLU A 98 10.11 -11.49 2.24
C GLU A 98 8.96 -10.52 1.92
N LEU A 99 8.40 -9.90 2.95
CA LEU A 99 7.55 -8.72 2.87
C LEU A 99 8.40 -7.47 3.05
N TYR A 100 8.33 -6.57 2.08
CA TYR A 100 9.08 -5.32 2.07
C TYR A 100 8.18 -4.10 2.17
N SER A 101 8.69 -3.07 2.86
CA SER A 101 8.04 -1.76 2.96
C SER A 101 8.84 -0.71 2.19
N TYR A 102 8.16 0.22 1.53
CA TYR A 102 8.80 1.31 0.81
C TYR A 102 7.95 2.58 0.77
N SER A 103 8.59 3.67 0.37
CA SER A 103 7.95 4.95 0.04
C SER A 103 8.76 5.67 -1.04
N PHE A 104 8.13 6.58 -1.75
CA PHE A 104 8.84 7.52 -2.61
C PHE A 104 9.20 8.81 -1.87
N ILE A 105 10.21 9.50 -2.38
CA ILE A 105 10.58 10.85 -1.96
C ILE A 105 10.67 11.69 -3.25
N VAL A 106 9.76 12.66 -3.38
CA VAL A 106 9.67 13.55 -4.54
C VAL A 106 10.05 14.95 -4.09
N ASP A 107 11.16 15.48 -4.60
CA ASP A 107 11.72 16.80 -4.22
C ASP A 107 11.79 17.00 -2.70
N GLY A 108 12.16 15.95 -1.96
CA GLY A 108 12.25 15.92 -0.51
C GLY A 108 10.98 15.58 0.25
N LEU A 109 9.83 15.50 -0.43
CA LEU A 109 8.56 15.11 0.20
C LEU A 109 8.37 13.58 0.15
N LYS A 110 8.31 12.94 1.31
CA LYS A 110 7.99 11.51 1.39
C LYS A 110 6.51 11.27 1.11
N THR A 111 6.23 10.35 0.19
CA THR A 111 4.87 10.00 -0.26
C THR A 111 4.72 8.50 -0.50
N THR A 112 3.49 8.03 -0.51
CA THR A 112 3.16 6.66 -0.92
C THR A 112 3.12 6.54 -2.45
N ASP A 113 3.22 5.30 -2.93
CA ASP A 113 3.04 4.95 -4.34
C ASP A 113 1.55 4.95 -4.68
N PRO A 114 1.07 5.82 -5.58
CA PRO A 114 -0.35 5.85 -5.98
C PRO A 114 -0.77 4.61 -6.79
N ASN A 115 0.19 3.86 -7.35
CA ASN A 115 -0.08 2.69 -8.17
C ASN A 115 -0.11 1.39 -7.34
N ASN A 116 0.18 1.45 -6.05
CA ASN A 116 0.14 0.31 -5.14
C ASN A 116 -0.88 0.53 -4.02
N VAL A 117 -1.92 -0.28 -4.01
CA VAL A 117 -3.00 -0.21 -2.99
C VAL A 117 -2.65 -0.87 -1.66
N TYR A 118 -1.57 -1.64 -1.62
CA TYR A 118 -1.15 -2.32 -0.40
C TYR A 118 -0.35 -1.40 0.50
N LEU A 119 -0.94 -1.08 1.65
CA LEU A 119 -0.40 -0.13 2.60
C LEU A 119 -0.24 -0.77 3.98
N ASN A 120 0.87 -0.47 4.63
CA ASN A 120 1.07 -0.67 6.05
C ASN A 120 0.98 0.68 6.76
N ARG A 121 0.17 0.74 7.80
CA ARG A 121 0.04 1.93 8.65
C ARG A 121 0.57 1.65 10.04
N ASP A 122 1.57 2.39 10.42
CA ASP A 122 2.10 2.49 11.77
C ASP A 122 1.52 3.72 12.49
N VAL A 123 1.99 4.00 13.70
CA VAL A 123 1.50 5.11 14.56
C VAL A 123 1.49 6.45 13.83
N ALA A 124 2.59 6.80 13.19
CA ALA A 124 2.79 8.11 12.56
C ALA A 124 3.14 8.04 11.07
N SER A 125 3.23 6.86 10.49
CA SER A 125 3.65 6.68 9.10
C SER A 125 2.75 5.74 8.32
N VAL A 126 2.73 5.93 7.01
CA VAL A 126 2.11 5.03 6.05
C VAL A 126 3.16 4.70 5.00
N THR A 127 3.38 3.42 4.75
CA THR A 127 4.27 2.91 3.71
C THR A 127 3.53 1.98 2.79
N ASN A 128 3.97 1.86 1.56
CA ASN A 128 3.52 0.77 0.69
C ASN A 128 4.27 -0.51 1.04
N ILE A 129 3.66 -1.65 0.71
CA ILE A 129 4.27 -2.96 0.88
C ILE A 129 4.21 -3.76 -0.41
N PHE A 130 5.16 -4.68 -0.57
CA PHE A 130 5.13 -5.72 -1.60
C PHE A 130 5.74 -7.01 -1.04
N ILE A 131 5.45 -8.13 -1.69
CA ILE A 131 5.87 -9.45 -1.22
C ILE A 131 6.61 -10.17 -2.33
N ILE A 132 7.84 -10.61 -2.05
CA ILE A 132 8.57 -11.55 -2.88
C ILE A 132 8.26 -12.96 -2.37
N LYS A 133 7.63 -13.77 -3.22
CA LYS A 133 7.19 -15.14 -2.90
C LYS A 133 8.35 -16.15 -2.98
N GLY A 134 8.06 -17.40 -2.61
CA GLY A 134 9.01 -18.52 -2.71
C GLY A 134 9.84 -18.72 -1.44
N GLY A 135 9.29 -18.48 -0.26
CA GLY A 135 9.95 -18.66 1.02
C GLY A 135 9.26 -17.92 2.15
N GLN A 136 9.99 -17.07 2.88
CA GLN A 136 9.46 -16.33 4.02
C GLN A 136 8.27 -15.42 3.63
N GLY A 137 8.31 -14.82 2.43
CA GLY A 137 7.23 -13.99 1.93
C GLY A 137 5.89 -14.72 1.76
N ASP A 138 5.89 -16.03 1.62
CA ASP A 138 4.66 -16.80 1.49
C ASP A 138 3.80 -16.77 2.76
N LEU A 139 4.42 -16.48 3.92
CA LEU A 139 3.70 -16.32 5.20
C LEU A 139 2.77 -15.09 5.19
N TYR A 140 3.07 -14.09 4.37
CA TYR A 140 2.29 -12.86 4.24
C TYR A 140 1.33 -12.87 3.04
N SER A 141 1.47 -13.87 2.18
CA SER A 141 0.66 -14.03 0.99
C SER A 141 -0.68 -14.69 1.30
N VAL A 142 -1.67 -14.41 0.46
CA VAL A 142 -2.92 -15.18 0.48
C VAL A 142 -2.65 -16.55 -0.10
N ASN A 143 -2.82 -17.59 0.72
CA ASN A 143 -2.61 -18.99 0.34
C ASN A 143 -3.95 -19.70 0.14
N ASP A 144 -3.98 -20.76 -0.64
CA ASP A 144 -5.17 -21.59 -0.86
C ASP A 144 -5.38 -22.56 0.33
N VAL A 145 -5.85 -21.99 1.42
CA VAL A 145 -6.16 -22.69 2.68
C VAL A 145 -7.50 -22.16 3.23
N PRO A 146 -8.19 -22.92 4.10
CA PRO A 146 -9.37 -22.39 4.79
C PRO A 146 -9.03 -21.12 5.58
N HIS A 147 -9.72 -20.02 5.26
CA HIS A 147 -9.49 -18.73 5.90
C HIS A 147 -10.40 -18.51 7.09
N GLY A 148 -9.86 -17.83 8.11
CA GLY A 148 -10.64 -17.35 9.24
C GLY A 148 -11.30 -16.01 8.99
N THR A 149 -11.91 -15.46 10.03
CA THR A 149 -12.60 -14.16 9.98
C THR A 149 -11.82 -13.12 10.78
N VAL A 150 -11.65 -11.93 10.21
CA VAL A 150 -11.14 -10.75 10.92
C VAL A 150 -12.29 -9.78 11.15
N ALA A 151 -12.73 -9.66 12.40
CA ALA A 151 -13.79 -8.76 12.80
C ALA A 151 -13.22 -7.51 13.51
N ARG A 152 -13.74 -6.35 13.17
CA ARG A 152 -13.47 -5.11 13.89
C ARG A 152 -14.67 -4.75 14.73
N ARG A 153 -14.52 -4.78 16.06
CA ARG A 153 -15.60 -4.52 17.03
C ARG A 153 -15.34 -3.25 17.81
N TRP A 154 -16.39 -2.47 17.98
CA TRP A 154 -16.38 -1.33 18.88
C TRP A 154 -16.91 -1.78 20.24
N TYR A 155 -16.32 -1.27 21.31
CA TYR A 155 -16.76 -1.51 22.67
C TYR A 155 -16.53 -0.28 23.55
N GLU A 156 -17.37 -0.13 24.54
CA GLU A 156 -17.16 0.87 25.58
C GLU A 156 -16.14 0.35 26.58
N SER A 157 -15.09 1.14 26.83
CA SER A 157 -14.06 0.81 27.81
C SER A 157 -14.35 1.53 29.14
N PRO A 158 -14.84 0.84 30.17
CA PRO A 158 -15.12 1.48 31.45
C PRO A 158 -13.87 2.10 32.09
N THR A 159 -12.72 1.42 31.97
CA THR A 159 -11.44 1.89 32.53
C THR A 159 -10.95 3.19 31.87
N LEU A 160 -11.18 3.35 30.57
CA LEU A 160 -10.70 4.51 29.80
C LEU A 160 -11.79 5.58 29.63
N GLY A 161 -13.04 5.29 29.99
CA GLY A 161 -14.18 6.19 29.82
C GLY A 161 -14.43 6.60 28.37
N LYS A 162 -14.14 5.70 27.40
CA LYS A 162 -14.31 5.98 25.96
C LYS A 162 -14.52 4.73 25.13
N THR A 163 -15.15 4.91 23.99
CA THR A 163 -15.31 3.87 22.97
C THR A 163 -13.95 3.50 22.37
N ARG A 164 -13.68 2.21 22.29
CA ARG A 164 -12.45 1.65 21.70
C ARG A 164 -12.82 0.65 20.62
N ARG A 165 -11.84 0.33 19.80
CA ARG A 165 -11.94 -0.71 18.76
C ARG A 165 -10.99 -1.84 19.06
N ILE A 166 -11.47 -3.08 18.91
CA ILE A 166 -10.67 -4.30 18.96
C ILE A 166 -10.77 -5.02 17.61
N THR A 167 -9.68 -5.61 17.17
CA THR A 167 -9.65 -6.52 16.03
C THR A 167 -9.59 -7.95 16.57
N VAL A 168 -10.51 -8.79 16.15
CA VAL A 168 -10.63 -10.19 16.59
C VAL A 168 -10.46 -11.09 15.38
N TYR A 169 -9.49 -11.99 15.42
CA TYR A 169 -9.37 -13.08 14.44
C TYR A 169 -10.01 -14.34 15.02
N THR A 170 -10.85 -14.98 14.25
CA THR A 170 -11.38 -16.32 14.53
C THR A 170 -10.92 -17.30 13.44
N PRO A 171 -10.46 -18.50 13.79
CA PRO A 171 -9.98 -19.47 12.79
C PRO A 171 -11.12 -19.97 11.89
N ALA A 172 -10.76 -20.57 10.76
CA ALA A 172 -11.72 -21.15 9.83
C ALA A 172 -12.68 -22.15 10.52
N GLY A 173 -13.97 -22.02 10.27
CA GLY A 173 -15.02 -22.84 10.86
C GLY A 173 -15.31 -22.55 12.33
N TYR A 174 -14.80 -21.47 12.90
CA TYR A 174 -15.03 -21.09 14.30
C TYR A 174 -16.52 -21.03 14.64
N GLU A 175 -17.31 -20.38 13.83
CA GLU A 175 -18.73 -20.11 14.04
C GLU A 175 -19.61 -21.41 14.04
N THR A 176 -19.11 -22.46 13.39
CA THR A 176 -19.87 -23.72 13.19
C THR A 176 -19.30 -24.91 13.97
N SER A 177 -18.06 -24.80 14.45
CA SER A 177 -17.36 -25.94 15.07
C SER A 177 -17.84 -26.31 16.47
N GLY A 178 -18.45 -25.38 17.20
CA GLY A 178 -18.79 -25.52 18.62
C GLY A 178 -17.56 -25.69 19.55
N LYS A 179 -16.35 -25.62 19.00
CA LYS A 179 -15.10 -25.79 19.76
C LYS A 179 -14.79 -24.54 20.59
N LYS A 180 -14.16 -24.75 21.74
CA LYS A 180 -13.55 -23.67 22.51
C LYS A 180 -12.09 -23.53 22.11
N TYR A 181 -11.66 -22.30 21.93
CA TYR A 181 -10.28 -21.97 21.55
C TYR A 181 -9.60 -21.16 22.64
N PRO A 182 -8.29 -21.32 22.85
CA PRO A 182 -7.54 -20.41 23.70
C PRO A 182 -7.55 -19.01 23.09
N VAL A 183 -7.47 -17.98 23.94
CA VAL A 183 -7.41 -16.60 23.50
C VAL A 183 -5.98 -16.09 23.57
N PHE A 184 -5.50 -15.53 22.45
CA PHE A 184 -4.21 -14.85 22.38
C PHE A 184 -4.45 -13.33 22.29
N TYR A 185 -3.91 -12.58 23.22
CA TYR A 185 -3.98 -11.13 23.24
C TYR A 185 -2.70 -10.55 22.64
N LEU A 186 -2.82 -9.93 21.45
CA LEU A 186 -1.72 -9.26 20.79
C LEU A 186 -1.82 -7.76 21.02
N LEU A 187 -0.88 -7.20 21.73
CA LEU A 187 -0.75 -5.76 21.94
C LEU A 187 0.25 -5.19 20.93
N HIS A 188 -0.08 -4.02 20.37
CA HIS A 188 0.84 -3.32 19.50
C HIS A 188 2.07 -2.81 20.28
N GLY A 189 3.19 -2.60 19.57
CA GLY A 189 4.33 -1.83 20.06
C GLY A 189 4.09 -0.31 20.00
N MET A 190 5.15 0.43 20.25
CA MET A 190 5.18 1.88 20.01
C MET A 190 5.48 2.17 18.54
#